data_e9e14c63a31299649a1585a23c5d1e9e
#
_entry.id   e9e14c63a31299649a1585a23c5d1e9e
#
_cell.length_a   1.000
_cell.length_b   1.000
_cell.length_c   1.000
_cell.angle_alpha   90.00
_cell.angle_beta   90.00
_cell.angle_gamma   90.00
#
_symmetry.space_group_name_H-M   'P 1'
#
loop_
_entity.id
_entity.type
_entity.pdbx_description
1 polymer ?
#
loop_
_entity_poly.entity_id
_entity_poly.type
_entity_poly.pdbx_seq_one_letter_code
_entity_poly.pdbx_strand_id
1 'polypeptide(L)'
;KCINEGISFTVLPGPSSVINALILSGLPTDKFSFNGFLPKQYEAKRKIALNLQNCDVTNIFFESSKRISETIFIFSEILSPDTQLAICREMTKEFESTYRGTLEEILNLFKNNQITLLGEFVILVYPLSSLTTVFNLDQNFCSPFLDYLSPTDASKLIAKITSFSKQEVYKFLLSISK
;
A
#
# COMPACT_ATOMS: atom_id res chain seq x y z
N LYS A 1 4.21 17.94 -27.15
CA LYS A 1 4.36 18.91 -28.25
C LYS A 1 4.88 18.21 -29.50
N CYS A 2 6.08 17.63 -29.52
CA CYS A 2 6.65 16.94 -30.70
C CYS A 2 5.67 15.96 -31.35
N ILE A 3 5.03 15.10 -30.57
CA ILE A 3 4.03 14.13 -31.07
C ILE A 3 2.88 14.84 -31.81
N ASN A 4 2.34 15.89 -31.22
CA ASN A 4 1.20 16.62 -31.81
C ASN A 4 1.57 17.39 -33.07
N GLU A 5 2.83 17.75 -33.22
CA GLU A 5 3.38 18.46 -34.38
C GLU A 5 4.02 17.52 -35.42
N GLY A 6 3.98 16.21 -35.19
CA GLY A 6 4.55 15.20 -36.09
C GLY A 6 6.08 15.25 -36.19
N ILE A 7 6.78 15.85 -35.23
CA ILE A 7 8.24 15.95 -35.18
C ILE A 7 8.83 14.62 -34.72
N SER A 8 9.72 14.04 -35.52
CA SER A 8 10.45 12.83 -35.15
C SER A 8 11.41 13.13 -34.00
N PHE A 9 11.43 12.27 -32.99
CA PHE A 9 12.36 12.36 -31.86
C PHE A 9 12.69 10.98 -31.33
N THR A 10 13.78 10.89 -30.57
CA THR A 10 14.18 9.68 -29.82
C THR A 10 14.47 10.04 -28.36
N VAL A 11 14.51 9.03 -27.51
CA VAL A 11 14.84 9.19 -26.10
C VAL A 11 16.11 8.42 -25.78
N LEU A 12 17.09 9.10 -25.21
CA LEU A 12 18.28 8.45 -24.69
C LEU A 12 18.03 7.93 -23.29
N PRO A 13 18.39 6.67 -22.99
CA PRO A 13 18.32 6.15 -21.61
C PRO A 13 19.16 7.01 -20.67
N GLY A 14 18.62 7.29 -19.50
CA GLY A 14 19.30 8.12 -18.52
C GLY A 14 18.88 7.80 -17.07
N PRO A 15 19.53 8.43 -16.08
CA PRO A 15 19.19 8.25 -14.67
C PRO A 15 17.74 8.63 -14.39
N SER A 16 17.09 7.84 -13.53
CA SER A 16 15.72 8.08 -13.07
C SER A 16 15.66 7.89 -11.56
N SER A 17 15.27 8.95 -10.82
CA SER A 17 15.10 8.87 -9.37
C SER A 17 14.04 7.85 -8.97
N VAL A 18 13.02 7.64 -9.80
CA VAL A 18 11.96 6.65 -9.57
C VAL A 18 12.53 5.23 -9.61
N ILE A 19 13.27 4.91 -10.65
CA ILE A 19 13.86 3.56 -10.82
C ILE A 19 14.97 3.33 -9.79
N ASN A 20 15.82 4.33 -9.55
CA ASN A 20 16.88 4.23 -8.54
C ASN A 20 16.27 3.99 -7.14
N ALA A 21 15.23 4.74 -6.78
CA ALA A 21 14.52 4.52 -5.52
C ALA A 21 13.91 3.12 -5.43
N LEU A 22 13.29 2.63 -6.51
CA LEU A 22 12.69 1.31 -6.56
C LEU A 22 13.76 0.22 -6.32
N ILE A 23 14.92 0.31 -6.96
CA ILE A 23 16.02 -0.62 -6.75
C ILE A 23 16.56 -0.52 -5.32
N LEU A 24 16.78 0.70 -4.81
CA LEU A 24 17.28 0.94 -3.46
C LEU A 24 16.29 0.53 -2.39
N SER A 25 14.99 0.47 -2.69
CA SER A 25 13.95 0.16 -1.69
C SER A 25 14.02 -1.28 -1.19
N GLY A 26 14.41 -2.24 -2.05
CA GLY A 26 14.30 -3.67 -1.78
C GLY A 26 12.85 -4.20 -1.79
N LEU A 27 11.88 -3.37 -2.18
CA LEU A 27 10.47 -3.75 -2.32
C LEU A 27 10.23 -4.47 -3.66
N PRO A 28 9.11 -5.20 -3.84
CA PRO A 28 8.77 -5.83 -5.11
C PRO A 28 8.82 -4.87 -6.29
N THR A 29 9.46 -5.28 -7.37
CA THR A 29 9.77 -4.44 -8.53
C THR A 29 9.03 -4.83 -9.82
N ASP A 30 8.38 -5.98 -9.80
CA ASP A 30 7.65 -6.54 -10.97
C ASP A 30 6.45 -5.69 -11.37
N LYS A 31 5.80 -5.08 -10.38
CA LYS A 31 4.71 -4.12 -10.59
C LYS A 31 4.88 -2.94 -9.66
N PHE A 32 4.87 -1.74 -10.20
CA PHE A 32 4.93 -0.51 -9.42
C PHE A 32 4.11 0.62 -10.06
N SER A 33 3.74 1.58 -9.24
CA SER A 33 3.05 2.80 -9.68
C SER A 33 3.82 4.03 -9.21
N PHE A 34 4.13 4.93 -10.13
CA PHE A 34 4.67 6.25 -9.79
C PHE A 34 3.54 7.28 -9.79
N ASN A 35 3.29 7.88 -8.64
CA ASN A 35 2.14 8.75 -8.37
C ASN A 35 2.54 10.25 -8.26
N GLY A 36 3.80 10.60 -8.56
CA GLY A 36 4.28 11.98 -8.46
C GLY A 36 4.37 12.48 -7.01
N PHE A 37 4.15 13.78 -6.81
CA PHE A 37 4.15 14.39 -5.48
C PHE A 37 2.86 14.12 -4.72
N LEU A 38 3.01 13.83 -3.42
CA LEU A 38 1.85 13.78 -2.53
C LEU A 38 1.19 15.17 -2.40
N PRO A 39 -0.14 15.23 -2.31
CA PRO A 39 -0.86 16.48 -2.11
C PRO A 39 -0.49 17.12 -0.78
N LYS A 40 -0.69 18.44 -0.68
CA LYS A 40 -0.41 19.19 0.55
C LYS A 40 -1.49 19.01 1.63
N GLN A 41 -2.72 18.76 1.19
CA GLN A 41 -3.88 18.70 2.06
C GLN A 41 -3.95 17.38 2.81
N TYR A 42 -4.22 17.44 4.10
CA TYR A 42 -4.35 16.26 4.98
C TYR A 42 -5.35 15.24 4.45
N GLU A 43 -6.58 15.66 4.13
CA GLU A 43 -7.64 14.76 3.65
C GLU A 43 -7.29 14.10 2.31
N ALA A 44 -6.58 14.81 1.43
CA ALA A 44 -6.14 14.23 0.16
C ALA A 44 -5.04 13.16 0.37
N LYS A 45 -4.09 13.38 1.29
CA LYS A 45 -3.10 12.36 1.69
C LYS A 45 -3.80 11.15 2.33
N ARG A 46 -4.76 11.41 3.21
CA ARG A 46 -5.55 10.37 3.88
C ARG A 46 -6.30 9.49 2.87
N LYS A 47 -6.91 10.10 1.86
CA LYS A 47 -7.57 9.36 0.78
C LYS A 47 -6.60 8.48 -0.01
N ILE A 48 -5.38 8.96 -0.26
CA ILE A 48 -4.33 8.15 -0.90
C ILE A 48 -3.98 6.95 -0.01
N ALA A 49 -3.76 7.15 1.29
CA ALA A 49 -3.46 6.06 2.22
C ALA A 49 -4.56 5.00 2.27
N LEU A 50 -5.84 5.41 2.26
CA LEU A 50 -6.98 4.49 2.16
C LEU A 50 -6.96 3.67 0.86
N ASN A 51 -6.63 4.29 -0.26
CA ASN A 51 -6.52 3.58 -1.54
C ASN A 51 -5.35 2.59 -1.54
N LEU A 52 -4.24 2.93 -0.86
CA LEU A 52 -3.08 2.04 -0.74
C LEU A 52 -3.40 0.73 -0.03
N GLN A 53 -4.35 0.69 0.92
CA GLN A 53 -4.73 -0.54 1.63
C GLN A 53 -5.13 -1.69 0.70
N ASN A 54 -5.67 -1.36 -0.48
CA ASN A 54 -6.16 -2.33 -1.45
C ASN A 54 -5.22 -2.51 -2.66
N CYS A 55 -3.98 -1.99 -2.58
CA CYS A 55 -2.99 -2.13 -3.64
C CYS A 55 -2.15 -3.38 -3.44
N ASP A 56 -1.72 -3.99 -4.54
CA ASP A 56 -0.81 -5.14 -4.60
C ASP A 56 0.51 -4.81 -5.31
N VAL A 57 0.81 -3.51 -5.44
CA VAL A 57 1.98 -3.01 -6.16
C VAL A 57 2.79 -2.04 -5.29
N THR A 58 4.07 -1.89 -5.60
CA THR A 58 4.91 -0.86 -4.97
C THR A 58 4.50 0.52 -5.47
N ASN A 59 4.05 1.38 -4.56
CA ASN A 59 3.65 2.75 -4.86
C ASN A 59 4.79 3.72 -4.52
N ILE A 60 5.12 4.61 -5.46
CA ILE A 60 6.25 5.54 -5.36
C ILE A 60 5.72 6.97 -5.38
N PHE A 61 6.17 7.77 -4.43
CA PHE A 61 5.79 9.17 -4.28
C PHE A 61 7.01 10.05 -4.04
N PHE A 62 6.96 11.27 -4.55
CA PHE A 62 7.86 12.34 -4.13
C PHE A 62 7.26 13.10 -2.95
N GLU A 63 8.14 13.51 -2.03
CA GLU A 63 7.73 14.32 -0.89
C GLU A 63 8.83 15.31 -0.49
N SER A 64 8.42 16.42 0.10
CA SER A 64 9.35 17.43 0.60
C SER A 64 9.77 17.16 2.04
N SER A 65 10.96 17.63 2.40
CA SER A 65 11.50 17.54 3.78
C SER A 65 10.56 18.13 4.84
N LYS A 66 9.81 19.19 4.49
CA LYS A 66 8.89 19.85 5.42
C LYS A 66 7.63 19.05 5.72
N ARG A 67 7.28 18.09 4.89
CA ARG A 67 5.99 17.38 4.96
C ARG A 67 6.11 15.88 5.21
N ILE A 68 7.32 15.32 5.06
CA ILE A 68 7.51 13.87 5.13
C ILE A 68 7.09 13.29 6.49
N SER A 69 7.42 13.94 7.60
CA SER A 69 7.02 13.48 8.94
C SER A 69 5.51 13.42 9.11
N GLU A 70 4.81 14.48 8.67
CA GLU A 70 3.34 14.51 8.67
C GLU A 70 2.76 13.40 7.77
N THR A 71 3.36 13.18 6.61
CA THR A 71 2.93 12.15 5.67
C THR A 71 3.04 10.75 6.27
N ILE A 72 4.17 10.42 6.91
CA ILE A 72 4.36 9.13 7.57
C ILE A 72 3.40 8.97 8.75
N PHE A 73 3.14 10.04 9.50
CA PHE A 73 2.15 10.03 10.57
C PHE A 73 0.74 9.72 10.03
N ILE A 74 0.29 10.40 8.95
CA ILE A 74 -1.00 10.13 8.31
C ILE A 74 -1.09 8.68 7.82
N PHE A 75 -0.02 8.16 7.24
CA PHE A 75 0.02 6.75 6.80
C PHE A 75 -0.12 5.80 8.00
N SER A 76 0.49 6.11 9.13
CA SER A 76 0.39 5.27 10.34
C SER A 76 -0.99 5.25 10.99
N GLU A 77 -1.86 6.23 10.71
CA GLU A 77 -3.25 6.23 11.17
C GLU A 77 -4.15 5.27 10.36
N ILE A 78 -3.71 4.85 9.18
CA ILE A 78 -4.57 4.21 8.18
C ILE A 78 -4.04 2.85 7.74
N LEU A 79 -2.74 2.77 7.45
CA LEU A 79 -2.11 1.55 6.96
C LEU A 79 -1.73 0.64 8.13
N SER A 80 -1.60 -0.67 7.84
CA SER A 80 -1.10 -1.63 8.83
C SER A 80 0.31 -1.25 9.29
N PRO A 81 0.64 -1.39 10.58
CA PRO A 81 2.00 -1.21 11.10
C PRO A 81 3.06 -2.03 10.35
N ASP A 82 2.68 -3.20 9.83
CA ASP A 82 3.56 -4.11 9.08
C ASP A 82 3.75 -3.72 7.61
N THR A 83 3.05 -2.67 7.12
CA THR A 83 3.22 -2.15 5.76
C THR A 83 4.70 -1.87 5.48
N GLN A 84 5.24 -2.43 4.40
CA GLN A 84 6.64 -2.24 4.05
C GLN A 84 6.86 -0.87 3.41
N LEU A 85 7.83 -0.13 3.95
CA LEU A 85 8.21 1.19 3.46
C LEU A 85 9.70 1.26 3.14
N ALA A 86 10.03 2.12 2.18
CA ALA A 86 11.37 2.63 2.01
C ALA A 86 11.31 4.14 1.82
N ILE A 87 12.28 4.83 2.39
CA ILE A 87 12.46 6.28 2.24
C ILE A 87 13.86 6.50 1.70
N CYS A 88 13.96 6.99 0.46
CA CYS A 88 15.21 7.40 -0.15
C CYS A 88 15.33 8.91 -0.05
N ARG A 89 16.46 9.39 0.47
CA ARG A 89 16.76 10.80 0.67
C ARG A 89 18.00 11.19 -0.11
N GLU A 90 17.98 12.36 -0.77
CA GLU A 90 19.11 12.98 -1.46
C GLU A 90 19.86 12.02 -2.39
N MET A 91 19.15 11.18 -3.10
CA MET A 91 19.74 10.19 -4.02
C MET A 91 20.69 10.84 -5.01
N THR A 92 21.82 10.18 -5.27
CA THR A 92 22.93 10.64 -6.13
C THR A 92 23.66 11.87 -5.65
N LYS A 93 23.44 12.29 -4.38
CA LYS A 93 24.09 13.44 -3.73
C LYS A 93 24.95 12.97 -2.55
N GLU A 94 25.78 13.88 -2.00
CA GLU A 94 26.70 13.60 -0.91
C GLU A 94 26.02 12.99 0.34
N PHE A 95 24.80 13.41 0.64
CA PHE A 95 24.06 12.97 1.83
C PHE A 95 22.96 11.93 1.49
N GLU A 96 23.21 11.10 0.48
CA GLU A 96 22.30 10.01 0.12
C GLU A 96 22.10 9.08 1.32
N SER A 97 20.85 8.77 1.61
CA SER A 97 20.48 7.81 2.64
C SER A 97 19.18 7.09 2.28
N THR A 98 19.11 5.82 2.65
CA THR A 98 17.91 4.99 2.44
C THR A 98 17.54 4.28 3.74
N TYR A 99 16.30 4.47 4.16
CA TYR A 99 15.69 3.83 5.33
C TYR A 99 14.66 2.82 4.85
N ARG A 100 14.69 1.61 5.40
CA ARG A 100 13.80 0.49 5.01
C ARG A 100 13.24 -0.16 6.26
N GLY A 101 12.05 -0.68 6.16
CA GLY A 101 11.41 -1.42 7.24
C GLY A 101 9.89 -1.34 7.19
N THR A 102 9.27 -1.76 8.25
CA THR A 102 7.83 -1.60 8.44
C THR A 102 7.47 -0.14 8.69
N LEU A 103 6.20 0.21 8.48
CA LEU A 103 5.68 1.54 8.79
C LEU A 103 5.93 1.91 10.26
N GLU A 104 5.78 0.95 11.17
CA GLU A 104 6.06 1.15 12.60
C GLU A 104 7.54 1.47 12.86
N GLU A 105 8.46 0.71 12.25
CA GLU A 105 9.90 0.96 12.37
C GLU A 105 10.28 2.33 11.81
N ILE A 106 9.80 2.68 10.63
CA ILE A 106 10.04 3.98 10.01
C ILE A 106 9.47 5.12 10.87
N LEU A 107 8.26 4.97 11.40
CA LEU A 107 7.65 5.95 12.29
C LEU A 107 8.51 6.16 13.56
N ASN A 108 9.07 5.09 14.11
CA ASN A 108 9.97 5.16 15.26
C ASN A 108 11.27 5.88 14.94
N LEU A 109 11.83 5.72 13.72
CA LEU A 109 13.01 6.51 13.29
C LEU A 109 12.69 8.01 13.27
N PHE A 110 11.50 8.42 12.80
CA PHE A 110 11.07 9.83 12.85
C PHE A 110 10.90 10.34 14.27
N LYS A 111 10.21 9.57 15.14
CA LYS A 111 10.02 9.96 16.55
C LYS A 111 11.32 10.14 17.31
N ASN A 112 12.33 9.34 16.99
CA ASN A 112 13.65 9.36 17.62
C ASN A 112 14.63 10.33 16.93
N ASN A 113 14.17 11.16 15.98
CA ASN A 113 14.98 12.12 15.20
C ASN A 113 16.18 11.46 14.49
N GLN A 114 16.05 10.21 14.07
CA GLN A 114 17.10 9.46 13.37
C GLN A 114 17.11 9.71 11.85
N ILE A 115 16.10 10.40 11.33
CA ILE A 115 16.02 10.81 9.92
C ILE A 115 16.24 12.32 9.83
N THR A 116 17.27 12.74 9.10
CA THR A 116 17.54 14.15 8.84
C THR A 116 16.51 14.74 7.88
N LEU A 117 15.73 15.71 8.34
CA LEU A 117 14.62 16.33 7.58
C LEU A 117 15.11 17.47 6.66
N LEU A 118 16.12 17.18 5.82
CA LEU A 118 16.66 18.12 4.83
C LEU A 118 16.77 17.41 3.48
N GLY A 119 16.51 18.14 2.40
CA GLY A 119 16.67 17.67 1.04
C GLY A 119 15.39 17.09 0.44
N GLU A 120 15.55 16.26 -0.59
CA GLU A 120 14.49 15.66 -1.38
C GLU A 120 14.24 14.21 -0.96
N PHE A 121 12.98 13.82 -0.94
CA PHE A 121 12.58 12.50 -0.48
C PHE A 121 11.76 11.76 -1.53
N VAL A 122 12.02 10.47 -1.65
CA VAL A 122 11.17 9.52 -2.37
C VAL A 122 10.66 8.50 -1.35
N ILE A 123 9.35 8.36 -1.27
CA ILE A 123 8.68 7.40 -0.40
C ILE A 123 8.19 6.25 -1.28
N LEU A 124 8.51 5.03 -0.88
CA LEU A 124 7.99 3.83 -1.49
C LEU A 124 7.17 3.07 -0.45
N VAL A 125 5.97 2.68 -0.84
CA VAL A 125 5.02 1.95 0.01
C VAL A 125 4.64 0.68 -0.71
N TYR A 126 4.88 -0.46 -0.10
CA TYR A 126 4.30 -1.73 -0.48
C TYR A 126 3.35 -2.15 0.61
N PRO A 127 2.05 -1.92 0.43
CA PRO A 127 1.09 -2.40 1.39
C PRO A 127 1.22 -3.92 1.41
N LEU A 128 1.55 -4.47 2.57
CA LEU A 128 1.15 -5.84 2.77
C LEU A 128 -0.36 -5.77 2.68
N SER A 129 -0.92 -6.15 1.54
CA SER A 129 -2.31 -6.55 1.57
C SER A 129 -2.35 -7.52 2.74
N SER A 130 -2.92 -7.07 3.87
CA SER A 130 -3.57 -8.04 4.71
C SER A 130 -4.30 -8.86 3.67
N LEU A 131 -4.00 -10.14 3.59
CA LEU A 131 -4.89 -11.10 2.98
C LEU A 131 -6.17 -11.09 3.85
N THR A 132 -6.88 -9.98 3.85
CA THR A 132 -8.30 -10.01 3.76
C THR A 132 -8.51 -10.63 2.40
N THR A 133 -8.39 -11.96 2.35
CA THR A 133 -9.11 -12.73 1.38
C THR A 133 -10.46 -12.04 1.35
N VAL A 134 -10.74 -11.29 0.26
CA VAL A 134 -12.09 -10.75 0.07
C VAL A 134 -12.90 -12.01 -0.16
N PHE A 135 -13.34 -12.58 0.97
CA PHE A 135 -14.25 -13.71 0.92
C PHE A 135 -15.53 -13.18 0.30
N ASN A 136 -15.76 -13.52 -0.93
CA ASN A 136 -17.08 -13.34 -1.49
C ASN A 136 -17.98 -14.39 -0.86
N LEU A 137 -19.13 -13.96 -0.38
CA LEU A 137 -20.15 -14.87 0.11
C LEU A 137 -20.82 -15.50 -1.10
N ASP A 138 -20.14 -16.49 -1.70
CA ASP A 138 -20.61 -17.23 -2.86
C ASP A 138 -20.72 -18.74 -2.57
N GLN A 139 -21.33 -19.47 -3.48
CA GLN A 139 -21.57 -20.89 -3.32
C GLN A 139 -20.27 -21.69 -3.25
N ASN A 140 -19.24 -21.32 -4.04
CA ASN A 140 -17.95 -22.03 -4.08
C ASN A 140 -17.21 -21.92 -2.74
N PHE A 141 -17.28 -20.76 -2.10
CA PHE A 141 -16.69 -20.56 -0.78
C PHE A 141 -17.49 -21.22 0.33
N CYS A 142 -18.82 -21.17 0.26
CA CYS A 142 -19.70 -21.59 1.36
C CYS A 142 -20.04 -23.08 1.35
N SER A 143 -20.18 -23.72 0.17
CA SER A 143 -20.63 -25.13 0.08
C SER A 143 -19.72 -26.13 0.80
N PRO A 144 -18.36 -26.02 0.78
CA PRO A 144 -17.52 -26.97 1.49
C PRO A 144 -17.74 -27.02 3.01
N PHE A 145 -18.23 -25.92 3.59
CA PHE A 145 -18.55 -25.90 5.02
C PHE A 145 -19.81 -26.68 5.34
N LEU A 146 -20.78 -26.76 4.40
CA LEU A 146 -22.02 -27.50 4.58
C LEU A 146 -21.84 -29.01 4.47
N ASP A 147 -20.73 -29.47 3.86
CA ASP A 147 -20.40 -30.89 3.80
C ASP A 147 -20.04 -31.47 5.18
N TYR A 148 -19.60 -30.60 6.11
CA TYR A 148 -19.11 -31.02 7.43
C TYR A 148 -19.85 -30.37 8.60
N LEU A 149 -20.57 -29.29 8.39
CA LEU A 149 -21.18 -28.48 9.46
C LEU A 149 -22.65 -28.17 9.17
N SER A 150 -23.42 -28.04 10.24
CA SER A 150 -24.77 -27.49 10.14
C SER A 150 -24.73 -26.02 9.64
N PRO A 151 -25.76 -25.51 8.95
CA PRO A 151 -25.81 -24.10 8.54
C PRO A 151 -25.59 -23.12 9.70
N THR A 152 -26.01 -23.51 10.90
CA THR A 152 -25.82 -22.69 12.11
C THR A 152 -24.34 -22.63 12.53
N ASP A 153 -23.62 -23.73 12.49
CA ASP A 153 -22.23 -23.78 12.91
C ASP A 153 -21.29 -23.27 11.82
N ALA A 154 -21.61 -23.56 10.54
CA ALA A 154 -20.94 -22.96 9.39
C ALA A 154 -21.03 -21.42 9.45
N SER A 155 -22.22 -20.86 9.75
CA SER A 155 -22.38 -19.41 9.83
C SER A 155 -21.57 -18.78 10.97
N LYS A 156 -21.42 -19.46 12.12
CA LYS A 156 -20.56 -19.00 13.21
C LYS A 156 -19.09 -19.00 12.83
N LEU A 157 -18.64 -20.06 12.14
CA LEU A 157 -17.23 -20.19 11.73
C LEU A 157 -16.87 -19.18 10.65
N ILE A 158 -17.68 -19.09 9.59
CA ILE A 158 -17.46 -18.15 8.47
C ILE A 158 -17.47 -16.70 8.99
N ALA A 159 -18.39 -16.33 9.89
CA ALA A 159 -18.42 -14.99 10.50
C ALA A 159 -17.20 -14.67 11.37
N LYS A 160 -16.49 -15.70 11.89
CA LYS A 160 -15.24 -15.49 12.64
C LYS A 160 -14.01 -15.27 11.75
N ILE A 161 -14.01 -15.84 10.54
CA ILE A 161 -12.87 -15.80 9.61
C ILE A 161 -13.06 -14.79 8.47
N THR A 162 -14.24 -14.14 8.40
CA THR A 162 -14.57 -13.13 7.39
C THR A 162 -15.12 -11.88 8.06
N SER A 163 -15.34 -10.82 7.28
CA SER A 163 -15.98 -9.58 7.73
C SER A 163 -17.53 -9.63 7.71
N PHE A 164 -18.12 -10.75 7.26
CA PHE A 164 -19.59 -10.88 7.19
C PHE A 164 -20.22 -11.11 8.56
N SER A 165 -21.42 -10.55 8.76
CA SER A 165 -22.19 -10.84 9.95
C SER A 165 -22.74 -12.28 9.92
N LYS A 166 -22.87 -12.88 11.11
CA LYS A 166 -23.45 -14.23 11.25
C LYS A 166 -24.83 -14.34 10.58
N GLN A 167 -25.63 -13.28 10.63
CA GLN A 167 -26.98 -13.26 10.06
C GLN A 167 -26.97 -13.29 8.52
N GLU A 168 -26.07 -12.54 7.90
CA GLU A 168 -25.90 -12.54 6.44
C GLU A 168 -25.43 -13.89 5.95
N VAL A 169 -24.40 -14.45 6.58
CA VAL A 169 -23.89 -15.79 6.24
C VAL A 169 -24.96 -16.84 6.40
N TYR A 170 -25.70 -16.85 7.49
CA TYR A 170 -26.75 -17.83 7.75
C TYR A 170 -27.88 -17.78 6.69
N LYS A 171 -28.33 -16.57 6.33
CA LYS A 171 -29.32 -16.40 5.24
C LYS A 171 -28.82 -16.95 3.91
N PHE A 172 -27.56 -16.68 3.59
CA PHE A 172 -26.95 -17.16 2.36
C PHE A 172 -26.82 -18.69 2.35
N LEU A 173 -26.32 -19.29 3.44
CA LEU A 173 -26.20 -20.75 3.58
C LEU A 173 -27.55 -21.47 3.40
N LEU A 174 -28.64 -20.92 3.95
CA LEU A 174 -29.97 -21.46 3.75
C LEU A 174 -30.46 -21.38 2.29
N SER A 175 -29.98 -20.40 1.53
CA SER A 175 -30.37 -20.26 0.11
C SER A 175 -29.67 -21.27 -0.80
N ILE A 176 -28.50 -21.76 -0.40
CA ILE A 176 -27.71 -22.75 -1.19
C ILE A 176 -27.83 -24.17 -0.67
N SER A 177 -28.43 -24.39 0.50
CA SER A 177 -28.63 -25.73 1.10
C SER A 177 -29.93 -26.43 0.66
N LYS A 178 -30.57 -25.94 -0.43
CA LYS A 178 -31.78 -26.54 -1.01
C LYS A 178 -31.42 -27.44 -2.16
#